data_929f234a1e07aae447c810493bb099ad
#
_entry.id   929f234a1e07aae447c810493bb099ad
#
_cell.length_a   1.000
_cell.length_b   1.000
_cell.length_c   1.000
_cell.angle_alpha   90.00
_cell.angle_beta   90.00
_cell.angle_gamma   90.00
#
_symmetry.space_group_name_H-M   'P 1'
#
loop_
_entity.id
_entity.type
_entity.pdbx_description
1 polymer ?
#
loop_
_entity_poly.entity_id
_entity_poly.type
_entity_poly.pdbx_seq_one_letter_code
_entity_poly.pdbx_strand_id
1 'polypeptide(L)'
;MKLFLSLLLIAGTALAQPFSAGLKAGLPLTDFLNEVQGTSTTNTNHYLFGPEVELRLPRGLSIEFDALYRHFSYTNVLGSATNAVTSIGSAGNWEFPLVAKYKFPTKLVRPYLEAGVAWDTLSGLTNTVTGLVTGAPAAQSKSTMGVVIGGGIDIHAIVIHVAPELRFTRWANNYFTLSNALNSGKNQAEFLVGVTF
;
A
#
# COMPACT_ATOMS: atom_id res chain seq x y z
N MET A 1 29.56 -11.33 8.99
CA MET A 1 30.19 -10.90 7.73
C MET A 1 30.21 -11.99 6.65
N LYS A 2 30.54 -13.25 6.95
CA LYS A 2 30.56 -14.35 5.96
C LYS A 2 29.17 -14.74 5.43
N LEU A 3 28.10 -14.63 6.24
CA LEU A 3 26.71 -14.91 5.82
C LEU A 3 26.15 -13.85 4.85
N PHE A 4 26.52 -12.58 5.03
CA PHE A 4 26.14 -11.51 4.11
C PHE A 4 26.80 -11.65 2.73
N LEU A 5 28.04 -12.13 2.69
CA LEU A 5 28.75 -12.36 1.44
C LEU A 5 28.19 -13.55 0.67
N SER A 6 27.71 -14.59 1.38
CA SER A 6 27.05 -15.74 0.76
C SER A 6 25.69 -15.39 0.17
N LEU A 7 24.94 -14.47 0.79
CA LEU A 7 23.67 -13.99 0.27
C LEU A 7 23.85 -13.15 -1.00
N LEU A 8 24.95 -12.39 -1.06
CA LEU A 8 25.30 -11.58 -2.25
C LEU A 8 25.77 -12.46 -3.43
N LEU A 9 26.41 -13.61 -3.15
CA LEU A 9 26.86 -14.54 -4.22
C LEU A 9 25.71 -15.32 -4.85
N ILE A 10 24.62 -15.57 -4.11
CA ILE A 10 23.41 -16.22 -4.65
C ILE A 10 22.66 -15.28 -5.60
N ALA A 11 22.77 -13.98 -5.42
CA ALA A 11 22.18 -12.98 -6.34
C ALA A 11 22.89 -12.89 -7.70
N GLY A 12 24.13 -13.39 -7.80
CA GLY A 12 24.96 -13.27 -9.03
C GLY A 12 24.67 -14.30 -10.12
N THR A 13 23.87 -15.35 -9.87
CA THR A 13 23.53 -16.38 -10.87
C THR A 13 22.17 -16.16 -11.54
N ALA A 14 21.57 -14.97 -11.36
CA ALA A 14 20.18 -14.68 -11.72
C ALA A 14 19.94 -14.29 -13.19
N LEU A 15 20.90 -14.46 -14.09
CA LEU A 15 20.77 -14.02 -15.51
C LEU A 15 19.83 -14.86 -16.37
N ALA A 16 19.18 -15.87 -15.81
CA ALA A 16 18.13 -16.66 -16.49
C ALA A 16 17.02 -17.12 -15.53
N GLN A 17 16.87 -16.48 -14.36
CA GLN A 17 15.86 -16.91 -13.40
C GLN A 17 14.51 -16.26 -13.69
N PRO A 18 13.41 -16.99 -13.58
CA PRO A 18 12.06 -16.46 -13.73
C PRO A 18 11.69 -15.48 -12.60
N PHE A 19 12.54 -15.36 -11.58
CA PHE A 19 12.33 -14.53 -10.41
C PHE A 19 13.10 -13.21 -10.49
N SER A 20 12.44 -12.11 -10.14
CA SER A 20 13.09 -10.85 -9.80
C SER A 20 12.57 -10.36 -8.45
N ALA A 21 13.41 -9.66 -7.74
CA ALA A 21 13.08 -9.04 -6.46
C ALA A 21 13.54 -7.58 -6.45
N GLY A 22 12.84 -6.76 -5.69
CA GLY A 22 13.12 -5.34 -5.65
C GLY A 22 12.41 -4.62 -4.53
N LEU A 23 12.33 -3.32 -4.69
CA LEU A 23 11.63 -2.40 -3.80
C LEU A 23 10.62 -1.60 -4.60
N LYS A 24 9.46 -1.41 -4.04
CA LYS A 24 8.41 -0.57 -4.57
C LYS A 24 8.10 0.54 -3.59
N ALA A 25 7.94 1.75 -4.11
CA ALA A 25 7.52 2.90 -3.34
C ALA A 25 6.50 3.71 -4.13
N GLY A 26 5.65 4.46 -3.43
CA GLY A 26 4.63 5.24 -4.11
C GLY A 26 3.91 6.24 -3.24
N LEU A 27 2.93 6.88 -3.86
CA LEU A 27 2.10 7.91 -3.29
C LEU A 27 0.64 7.52 -3.47
N PRO A 28 -0.19 7.55 -2.42
CA PRO A 28 -1.63 7.46 -2.56
C PRO A 28 -2.14 8.72 -3.29
N LEU A 29 -2.96 8.51 -4.30
CA LEU A 29 -3.61 9.59 -5.07
C LEU A 29 -5.01 9.91 -4.54
N THR A 30 -5.57 9.00 -3.74
CA THR A 30 -6.86 9.19 -3.05
C THR A 30 -6.64 9.14 -1.55
N ASP A 31 -7.36 9.98 -0.83
CA ASP A 31 -7.33 9.95 0.62
C ASP A 31 -7.91 8.64 1.14
N PHE A 32 -7.17 7.99 2.04
CA PHE A 32 -7.58 6.75 2.69
C PHE A 32 -8.79 6.93 3.61
N LEU A 33 -8.95 8.15 4.16
CA LEU A 33 -10.02 8.53 5.06
C LEU A 33 -10.88 9.61 4.41
N ASN A 34 -12.17 9.33 4.26
CA ASN A 34 -13.15 10.33 3.86
C ASN A 34 -13.61 11.11 5.10
N GLU A 35 -13.37 12.41 5.12
CA GLU A 35 -13.88 13.30 6.17
C GLU A 35 -15.41 13.43 6.03
N VAL A 36 -16.13 13.08 7.07
CA VAL A 36 -17.53 13.47 7.23
C VAL A 36 -17.55 14.83 7.88
N GLN A 37 -18.21 15.78 7.25
CA GLN A 37 -18.25 17.21 7.59
C GLN A 37 -18.14 17.53 9.08
N GLY A 38 -17.08 18.26 9.45
CA GLY A 38 -16.91 18.96 10.73
C GLY A 38 -15.68 18.49 11.53
N THR A 39 -14.68 19.30 11.63
CA THR A 39 -13.63 19.33 12.67
C THR A 39 -12.70 18.10 12.82
N SER A 40 -12.44 17.36 11.78
CA SER A 40 -11.40 16.31 11.79
C SER A 40 -10.26 16.72 10.87
N THR A 41 -9.02 16.70 11.37
CA THR A 41 -7.83 16.89 10.55
C THR A 41 -7.09 15.55 10.48
N THR A 42 -6.98 15.00 9.28
CA THR A 42 -6.25 13.76 9.04
C THR A 42 -4.90 14.08 8.43
N ASN A 43 -3.83 13.69 9.08
CA ASN A 43 -2.50 13.68 8.50
C ASN A 43 -2.14 12.25 8.10
N THR A 44 -2.35 11.94 6.84
CA THR A 44 -1.86 10.68 6.26
C THR A 44 -0.46 10.91 5.70
N ASN A 45 0.50 10.06 6.05
CA ASN A 45 1.76 10.04 5.34
C ASN A 45 1.49 9.72 3.88
N HIS A 46 1.90 10.62 2.99
CA HIS A 46 1.64 10.53 1.56
C HIS A 46 2.62 9.58 0.84
N TYR A 47 3.12 8.56 1.52
CA TYR A 47 4.01 7.56 0.90
C TYR A 47 3.72 6.16 1.44
N LEU A 48 3.97 5.19 0.59
CA LEU A 48 4.00 3.77 0.92
C LEU A 48 5.26 3.16 0.30
N PHE A 49 5.80 2.14 0.92
CA PHE A 49 7.00 1.47 0.42
C PHE A 49 7.08 0.05 0.95
N GLY A 50 7.80 -0.79 0.22
CA GLY A 50 8.03 -2.16 0.64
C GLY A 50 8.74 -3.01 -0.39
N PRO A 51 9.03 -4.26 -0.08
CA PRO A 51 9.59 -5.22 -1.02
C PRO A 51 8.56 -5.68 -2.04
N GLU A 52 9.07 -6.00 -3.24
CA GLU A 52 8.32 -6.66 -4.30
C GLU A 52 9.08 -7.87 -4.83
N VAL A 53 8.35 -8.89 -5.23
CA VAL A 53 8.87 -10.10 -5.91
C VAL A 53 8.02 -10.38 -7.12
N GLU A 54 8.65 -10.60 -8.25
CA GLU A 54 7.97 -10.94 -9.51
C GLU A 54 8.46 -12.30 -10.03
N LEU A 55 7.52 -13.19 -10.34
CA LEU A 55 7.74 -14.43 -11.07
C LEU A 55 7.41 -14.21 -12.54
N ARG A 56 8.41 -14.19 -13.40
CA ARG A 56 8.27 -14.00 -14.84
C ARG A 56 7.92 -15.31 -15.52
N LEU A 57 6.82 -15.34 -16.25
CA LEU A 57 6.31 -16.48 -16.98
C LEU A 57 6.51 -16.27 -18.50
N PRO A 58 6.46 -17.33 -19.30
CA PRO A 58 6.52 -17.20 -20.75
C PRO A 58 5.40 -16.33 -21.32
N ARG A 59 5.62 -15.77 -22.52
CA ARG A 59 4.63 -14.98 -23.29
C ARG A 59 4.26 -13.63 -22.67
N GLY A 60 5.13 -13.04 -21.88
CA GLY A 60 4.89 -11.71 -21.26
C GLY A 60 3.99 -11.73 -20.04
N LEU A 61 3.65 -12.89 -19.52
CA LEU A 61 2.93 -13.03 -18.26
C LEU A 61 3.90 -12.93 -17.08
N SER A 62 3.43 -12.40 -15.97
CA SER A 62 4.12 -12.51 -14.67
C SER A 62 3.12 -12.46 -13.52
N ILE A 63 3.58 -12.95 -12.37
CA ILE A 63 2.85 -12.86 -11.10
C ILE A 63 3.73 -12.06 -10.16
N GLU A 64 3.18 -11.02 -9.57
CA GLU A 64 3.88 -10.16 -8.62
C GLU A 64 3.19 -10.20 -7.27
N PHE A 65 4.00 -10.20 -6.24
CA PHE A 65 3.59 -10.07 -4.85
C PHE A 65 4.37 -8.93 -4.20
N ASP A 66 3.64 -8.01 -3.58
CA ASP A 66 4.23 -6.90 -2.84
C ASP A 66 3.88 -7.00 -1.35
N ALA A 67 4.70 -6.37 -0.51
CA ALA A 67 4.39 -6.11 0.89
C ALA A 67 4.64 -4.64 1.18
N LEU A 68 3.60 -3.82 1.06
CA LEU A 68 3.69 -2.36 1.13
C LEU A 68 3.26 -1.86 2.51
N TYR A 69 4.10 -1.05 3.12
CA TYR A 69 3.83 -0.43 4.42
C TYR A 69 3.45 1.04 4.26
N ARG A 70 2.42 1.44 5.00
CA ARG A 70 1.95 2.82 5.11
C ARG A 70 1.72 3.15 6.58
N HIS A 71 2.10 4.36 6.97
CA HIS A 71 1.78 4.90 8.29
C HIS A 71 0.80 6.06 8.15
N PHE A 72 -0.18 6.14 9.03
CA PHE A 72 -1.10 7.26 9.10
C PHE A 72 -1.36 7.67 10.56
N SER A 73 -1.61 8.96 10.74
CA SER A 73 -2.04 9.54 12.01
C SER A 73 -3.30 10.37 11.79
N TYR A 74 -4.16 10.40 12.76
CA TYR A 74 -5.37 11.21 12.73
C TYR A 74 -5.53 11.99 14.02
N THR A 75 -6.06 13.19 13.90
CA THR A 75 -6.48 14.03 15.02
C THR A 75 -7.96 14.32 14.84
N ASN A 76 -8.77 13.91 15.80
CA ASN A 76 -10.19 14.16 15.81
C ASN A 76 -10.53 15.09 17.00
N VAL A 77 -11.19 16.20 16.73
CA VAL A 77 -11.65 17.15 17.74
C VAL A 77 -13.17 17.16 17.73
N LEU A 78 -13.77 16.62 18.80
CA LEU A 78 -15.22 16.58 19.01
C LEU A 78 -15.61 17.56 20.09
N GLY A 79 -16.56 18.45 19.82
CA GLY A 79 -17.14 19.37 20.79
C GLY A 79 -17.03 20.84 20.43
N SER A 80 -17.66 21.68 21.26
CA SER A 80 -17.65 23.14 21.15
C SER A 80 -16.45 23.72 21.93
N ALA A 81 -16.13 24.99 21.67
CA ALA A 81 -14.95 25.71 22.20
C ALA A 81 -14.73 25.60 23.73
N THR A 82 -15.74 25.22 24.49
CA THR A 82 -15.68 25.05 25.95
C THR A 82 -15.54 23.60 26.42
N ASN A 83 -15.83 22.61 25.57
CA ASN A 83 -15.80 21.17 25.93
C ASN A 83 -15.27 20.33 24.74
N ALA A 84 -14.10 20.68 24.23
CA ALA A 84 -13.48 19.93 23.14
C ALA A 84 -12.79 18.67 23.67
N VAL A 85 -13.11 17.52 23.07
CA VAL A 85 -12.41 16.26 23.27
C VAL A 85 -11.49 16.03 22.08
N THR A 86 -10.20 15.97 22.32
CA THR A 86 -9.21 15.70 21.26
C THR A 86 -8.79 14.23 21.34
N SER A 87 -8.94 13.51 20.24
CA SER A 87 -8.46 12.14 20.07
C SER A 87 -7.36 12.14 19.03
N ILE A 88 -6.18 11.71 19.44
CA ILE A 88 -5.01 11.53 18.55
C ILE A 88 -4.73 10.04 18.45
N GLY A 89 -4.70 9.53 17.23
CA GLY A 89 -4.36 8.14 16.98
C GLY A 89 -3.37 7.99 15.84
N SER A 90 -2.62 6.91 15.88
CA SER A 90 -1.74 6.49 14.78
C SER A 90 -1.88 5.01 14.54
N ALA A 91 -1.69 4.60 13.30
CA ALA A 91 -1.68 3.20 12.91
C ALA A 91 -0.73 2.96 11.75
N GLY A 92 -0.14 1.76 11.72
CA GLY A 92 0.53 1.23 10.56
C GLY A 92 -0.43 0.35 9.77
N ASN A 93 -0.26 0.35 8.47
CA ASN A 93 -1.02 -0.48 7.56
C ASN A 93 -0.09 -1.25 6.64
N TRP A 94 -0.29 -2.57 6.55
CA TRP A 94 0.39 -3.43 5.59
C TRP A 94 -0.59 -3.86 4.52
N GLU A 95 -0.22 -3.62 3.27
CA GLU A 95 -0.95 -4.05 2.10
C GLU A 95 -0.15 -5.14 1.38
N PHE A 96 -0.81 -6.25 1.04
CA PHE A 96 -0.23 -7.41 0.37
C PHE A 96 -0.96 -7.69 -0.95
N PRO A 97 -0.64 -6.97 -2.02
CA PRO A 97 -1.16 -7.24 -3.36
C PRO A 97 -0.54 -8.50 -3.95
N LEU A 98 -1.37 -9.31 -4.59
CA LEU A 98 -0.99 -10.41 -5.47
C LEU A 98 -1.63 -10.18 -6.83
N VAL A 99 -0.84 -9.82 -7.82
CA VAL A 99 -1.32 -9.42 -9.14
C VAL A 99 -0.71 -10.24 -10.25
N ALA A 100 -1.51 -10.56 -11.26
CA ALA A 100 -1.04 -11.08 -12.53
C ALA A 100 -0.82 -9.88 -13.47
N LYS A 101 0.35 -9.83 -14.12
CA LYS A 101 0.72 -8.80 -15.09
C LYS A 101 0.83 -9.40 -16.48
N TYR A 102 0.39 -8.65 -17.47
CA TYR A 102 0.64 -8.93 -18.87
C TYR A 102 1.47 -7.81 -19.48
N LYS A 103 2.73 -8.10 -19.78
CA LYS A 103 3.70 -7.18 -20.38
C LYS A 103 3.67 -7.32 -21.89
N PHE A 104 3.38 -6.25 -22.61
CA PHE A 104 3.38 -6.24 -24.07
C PHE A 104 4.79 -6.44 -24.62
N PRO A 105 4.97 -7.20 -25.71
CA PRO A 105 6.27 -7.60 -26.22
C PRO A 105 6.97 -6.44 -26.98
N THR A 106 7.53 -5.49 -26.22
CA THR A 106 8.34 -4.39 -26.75
C THR A 106 9.76 -4.48 -26.19
N LYS A 107 10.76 -3.81 -26.82
CA LYS A 107 12.18 -4.06 -26.52
C LYS A 107 12.68 -3.35 -25.27
N LEU A 108 12.55 -2.03 -25.20
CA LEU A 108 13.13 -1.19 -24.13
C LEU A 108 12.09 -0.75 -23.09
N VAL A 109 10.90 -0.44 -23.57
CA VAL A 109 9.81 0.06 -22.76
C VAL A 109 8.64 -0.88 -22.96
N ARG A 110 8.23 -1.59 -21.90
CA ARG A 110 7.18 -2.60 -21.96
C ARG A 110 5.95 -2.12 -21.18
N PRO A 111 4.95 -1.57 -21.85
CA PRO A 111 3.68 -1.33 -21.20
C PRO A 111 3.10 -2.63 -20.65
N TYR A 112 2.40 -2.54 -19.54
CA TYR A 112 1.71 -3.70 -18.96
C TYR A 112 0.38 -3.31 -18.34
N LEU A 113 -0.48 -4.30 -18.22
CA LEU A 113 -1.70 -4.25 -17.44
C LEU A 113 -1.59 -5.27 -16.31
N GLU A 114 -2.24 -4.98 -15.20
CA GLU A 114 -2.28 -5.88 -14.06
C GLU A 114 -3.69 -6.00 -13.49
N ALA A 115 -3.97 -7.17 -12.93
CA ALA A 115 -5.18 -7.44 -12.19
C ALA A 115 -4.92 -8.49 -11.12
N GLY A 116 -5.61 -8.38 -9.99
CA GLY A 116 -5.40 -9.31 -8.89
C GLY A 116 -6.24 -9.01 -7.66
N VAL A 117 -5.72 -9.43 -6.54
CA VAL A 117 -6.33 -9.24 -5.22
C VAL A 117 -5.31 -8.65 -4.26
N ALA A 118 -5.77 -7.92 -3.27
CA ALA A 118 -4.94 -7.42 -2.20
C ALA A 118 -5.57 -7.76 -0.85
N TRP A 119 -4.73 -8.02 0.12
CA TRP A 119 -5.09 -8.11 1.52
C TRP A 119 -4.44 -6.95 2.25
N ASP A 120 -5.20 -6.38 3.15
CA ASP A 120 -4.75 -5.26 3.94
C ASP A 120 -4.92 -5.58 5.41
N THR A 121 -3.97 -5.16 6.23
CA THR A 121 -3.98 -5.43 7.66
C THR A 121 -3.46 -4.23 8.46
N LEU A 122 -4.24 -3.83 9.45
CA LEU A 122 -3.88 -2.76 10.37
C LEU A 122 -3.02 -3.29 11.51
N SER A 123 -1.94 -2.60 11.80
CA SER A 123 -1.02 -2.90 12.89
C SER A 123 -0.77 -1.67 13.75
N GLY A 124 -0.50 -1.88 15.05
CA GLY A 124 -0.03 -0.83 15.95
C GLY A 124 -1.04 0.30 16.19
N LEU A 125 -2.32 0.01 16.33
CA LEU A 125 -3.33 1.01 16.72
C LEU A 125 -3.02 1.59 18.09
N THR A 126 -2.63 2.86 18.11
CA THR A 126 -2.44 3.63 19.34
C THR A 126 -3.46 4.75 19.38
N ASN A 127 -4.28 4.79 20.42
CA ASN A 127 -5.25 5.85 20.65
C ASN A 127 -4.98 6.53 21.98
N THR A 128 -4.76 7.81 21.96
CA THR A 128 -4.71 8.66 23.16
C THR A 128 -5.91 9.59 23.14
N VAL A 129 -6.79 9.43 24.13
CA VAL A 129 -7.97 10.28 24.31
C VAL A 129 -7.72 11.21 25.47
N THR A 130 -7.75 12.51 25.20
CA THR A 130 -7.64 13.56 26.23
C THR A 130 -9.00 14.21 26.39
N GLY A 131 -9.68 13.94 27.51
CA GLY A 131 -11.02 14.46 27.82
C GLY A 131 -11.89 13.47 28.59
N LEU A 132 -13.03 13.93 29.10
CA LEU A 132 -13.92 13.22 30.04
C LEU A 132 -14.87 12.18 29.39
N VAL A 133 -14.50 11.56 28.28
CA VAL A 133 -15.36 10.56 27.62
C VAL A 133 -14.68 9.20 27.59
N THR A 134 -15.26 8.24 28.31
CA THR A 134 -14.95 6.83 28.29
C THR A 134 -15.54 6.20 27.01
N GLY A 135 -14.70 5.94 26.01
CA GLY A 135 -15.09 5.21 24.81
C GLY A 135 -14.01 5.30 23.74
N ALA A 136 -13.01 4.44 23.80
CA ALA A 136 -12.08 4.30 22.69
C ALA A 136 -12.83 3.72 21.47
N PRO A 137 -12.67 4.31 20.28
CA PRO A 137 -13.26 3.76 19.06
C PRO A 137 -12.69 2.35 18.80
N ALA A 138 -13.57 1.37 18.75
CA ALA A 138 -13.19 0.01 18.42
C ALA A 138 -12.99 -0.09 16.90
N ALA A 139 -11.83 -0.56 16.46
CA ALA A 139 -11.63 -0.94 15.07
C ALA A 139 -12.56 -2.11 14.73
N GLN A 140 -13.44 -1.93 13.74
CA GLN A 140 -14.47 -2.90 13.39
C GLN A 140 -13.91 -4.10 12.63
N SER A 141 -12.77 -3.92 11.94
CA SER A 141 -12.03 -5.00 11.27
C SER A 141 -10.54 -4.67 11.21
N LYS A 142 -9.70 -5.64 11.53
CA LYS A 142 -8.25 -5.49 11.43
C LYS A 142 -7.70 -5.84 10.04
N SER A 143 -8.50 -6.45 9.19
CA SER A 143 -8.10 -6.90 7.86
C SER A 143 -9.25 -6.84 6.87
N THR A 144 -8.96 -6.50 5.64
CA THR A 144 -9.91 -6.55 4.51
C THR A 144 -9.24 -7.08 3.26
N MET A 145 -10.06 -7.51 2.31
CA MET A 145 -9.62 -7.95 0.99
C MET A 145 -10.18 -7.02 -0.07
N GLY A 146 -9.43 -6.81 -1.15
CA GLY A 146 -9.81 -5.96 -2.27
C GLY A 146 -9.45 -6.57 -3.62
N VAL A 147 -10.04 -6.02 -4.66
CA VAL A 147 -9.71 -6.31 -6.04
C VAL A 147 -8.81 -5.20 -6.56
N VAL A 148 -7.73 -5.60 -7.21
CA VAL A 148 -6.70 -4.71 -7.76
C VAL A 148 -6.78 -4.73 -9.27
N ILE A 149 -6.70 -3.55 -9.89
CA ILE A 149 -6.44 -3.36 -11.31
C ILE A 149 -5.44 -2.23 -11.48
N GLY A 150 -4.60 -2.33 -12.49
CA GLY A 150 -3.61 -1.29 -12.73
C GLY A 150 -2.93 -1.43 -14.07
N GLY A 151 -1.95 -0.59 -14.27
CA GLY A 151 -1.10 -0.64 -15.44
C GLY A 151 0.08 0.30 -15.31
N GLY A 152 1.12 -0.02 -16.03
CA GLY A 152 2.37 0.71 -15.95
C GLY A 152 3.27 0.46 -17.15
N ILE A 153 4.51 0.85 -16.97
CA ILE A 153 5.55 0.74 -17.98
C ILE A 153 6.78 0.15 -17.32
N ASP A 154 7.24 -1.02 -17.77
CA ASP A 154 8.49 -1.63 -17.35
C ASP A 154 9.63 -1.14 -18.27
N ILE A 155 10.55 -0.36 -17.72
CA ILE A 155 11.71 0.22 -18.41
C ILE A 155 12.94 -0.60 -18.04
N HIS A 156 13.50 -1.28 -19.02
CA HIS A 156 14.72 -2.08 -18.84
C HIS A 156 15.96 -1.20 -19.01
N ALA A 157 16.70 -0.97 -17.95
CA ALA A 157 17.94 -0.22 -17.92
C ALA A 157 19.11 -1.13 -17.48
N ILE A 158 19.79 -1.73 -18.45
CA ILE A 158 20.98 -2.59 -18.33
C ILE A 158 20.78 -3.78 -17.39
N VAL A 159 20.76 -3.57 -16.06
CA VAL A 159 20.62 -4.62 -15.02
C VAL A 159 19.46 -4.38 -14.07
N ILE A 160 18.77 -3.25 -14.19
CA ILE A 160 17.62 -2.90 -13.36
C ILE A 160 16.39 -2.67 -14.22
N HIS A 161 15.24 -2.99 -13.65
CA HIS A 161 13.94 -2.66 -14.20
C HIS A 161 13.33 -1.55 -13.33
N VAL A 162 12.86 -0.49 -13.97
CA VAL A 162 12.13 0.60 -13.31
C VAL A 162 10.70 0.59 -13.86
N ALA A 163 9.75 0.40 -12.98
CA ALA A 163 8.34 0.21 -13.35
C ALA A 163 7.44 1.24 -12.67
N PRO A 164 7.26 2.44 -13.27
CA PRO A 164 6.18 3.33 -12.86
C PRO A 164 4.81 2.72 -13.23
N GLU A 165 3.87 2.76 -12.27
CA GLU A 165 2.52 2.20 -12.41
C GLU A 165 1.46 3.05 -11.72
N LEU A 166 0.23 2.94 -12.23
CA LEU A 166 -0.98 3.42 -11.60
C LEU A 166 -1.80 2.20 -11.20
N ARG A 167 -2.12 2.11 -9.93
CA ARG A 167 -2.88 1.02 -9.32
C ARG A 167 -4.17 1.54 -8.72
N PHE A 168 -5.25 0.79 -8.93
CA PHE A 168 -6.53 1.04 -8.31
C PHE A 168 -6.97 -0.20 -7.55
N THR A 169 -7.29 -0.03 -6.27
CA THR A 169 -7.77 -1.09 -5.40
C THR A 169 -9.17 -0.75 -4.91
N ARG A 170 -10.09 -1.71 -5.05
CA ARG A 170 -11.44 -1.63 -4.48
C ARG A 170 -11.58 -2.61 -3.34
N TRP A 171 -11.69 -2.09 -2.14
CA TRP A 171 -11.82 -2.86 -0.91
C TRP A 171 -13.26 -3.36 -0.68
N ALA A 172 -13.40 -4.59 -0.19
CA ALA A 172 -14.71 -5.19 0.09
C ALA A 172 -15.40 -4.52 1.28
N ASN A 173 -14.66 -4.18 2.32
CA ASN A 173 -15.17 -3.59 3.55
C ASN A 173 -14.46 -2.28 3.89
N ASN A 174 -15.13 -1.43 4.66
CA ASN A 174 -14.50 -0.27 5.29
C ASN A 174 -13.70 -0.75 6.50
N TYR A 175 -12.49 -0.22 6.71
CA TYR A 175 -11.64 -0.54 7.87
C TYR A 175 -12.19 0.02 9.16
N PHE A 176 -12.72 1.24 9.09
CA PHE A 176 -13.24 1.98 10.22
C PHE A 176 -14.62 2.52 9.89
N THR A 177 -15.54 2.30 10.80
CA THR A 177 -16.69 3.13 10.96
C THR A 177 -16.58 3.71 12.37
N LEU A 178 -15.93 4.86 12.51
CA LEU A 178 -16.08 5.65 13.71
C LEU A 178 -17.45 6.28 13.64
N SER A 179 -18.28 5.99 14.64
CA SER A 179 -19.62 6.53 14.79
C SER A 179 -19.68 7.99 14.33
N ASN A 180 -20.23 8.21 13.12
CA ASN A 180 -20.58 9.49 12.52
C ASN A 180 -19.45 10.49 12.13
N ALA A 181 -18.15 10.16 12.22
CA ALA A 181 -17.10 11.15 11.95
C ALA A 181 -16.06 10.76 10.89
N LEU A 182 -15.72 9.48 10.74
CA LEU A 182 -14.67 9.05 9.81
C LEU A 182 -15.06 7.72 9.16
N ASN A 183 -15.01 7.67 7.83
CA ASN A 183 -15.26 6.47 7.06
C ASN A 183 -14.04 6.20 6.17
N SER A 184 -13.49 4.99 6.21
CA SER A 184 -12.41 4.64 5.29
C SER A 184 -12.94 4.51 3.86
N GLY A 185 -12.23 5.10 2.90
CA GLY A 185 -12.56 4.97 1.48
C GLY A 185 -12.43 3.51 1.02
N LYS A 186 -13.44 3.00 0.28
CA LYS A 186 -13.36 1.69 -0.36
C LYS A 186 -12.52 1.71 -1.64
N ASN A 187 -12.32 2.88 -2.21
CA ASN A 187 -11.60 3.07 -3.47
C ASN A 187 -10.27 3.74 -3.16
N GLN A 188 -9.20 3.14 -3.62
CA GLN A 188 -7.85 3.59 -3.42
C GLN A 188 -7.16 3.64 -4.78
N ALA A 189 -6.58 4.78 -5.12
CA ALA A 189 -5.72 4.95 -6.29
C ALA A 189 -4.32 5.33 -5.82
N GLU A 190 -3.31 4.74 -6.44
CA GLU A 190 -1.91 4.91 -6.07
C GLU A 190 -1.04 5.07 -7.31
N PHE A 191 -0.04 5.92 -7.19
CA PHE A 191 1.09 5.95 -8.11
C PHE A 191 2.29 5.27 -7.45
N LEU A 192 2.81 4.26 -8.09
CA LEU A 192 3.89 3.41 -7.57
C LEU A 192 5.07 3.41 -8.54
N VAL A 193 6.25 3.20 -8.01
CA VAL A 193 7.46 2.95 -8.79
C VAL A 193 8.18 1.75 -8.19
N GLY A 194 8.27 0.67 -8.95
CA GLY A 194 9.06 -0.52 -8.63
C GLY A 194 10.46 -0.42 -9.21
N VAL A 195 11.44 -0.94 -8.48
CA VAL A 195 12.82 -1.12 -8.94
C VAL A 195 13.25 -2.55 -8.63
N THR A 196 13.41 -3.38 -9.68
CA THR A 196 13.79 -4.79 -9.56
C THR A 196 15.09 -5.11 -10.33
N PHE A 197 15.71 -6.23 -9.93
CA PHE A 197 16.91 -6.82 -10.59
C PHE A 197 16.69 -8.28 -10.91
#